data_3301ed8cff77aac122c192273b089492
#
_entry.id   3301ed8cff77aac122c192273b089492
#
_cell.length_a   1.000
_cell.length_b   1.000
_cell.length_c   1.000
_cell.angle_alpha   90.00
_cell.angle_beta   90.00
_cell.angle_gamma   90.00
#
_symmetry.space_group_name_H-M   'P 1'
#
loop_
_entity.id
_entity.type
_entity.pdbx_description
1 polymer ?
#
loop_
_entity_poly.entity_id
_entity_poly.type
_entity_poly.pdbx_seq_one_letter_code
_entity_poly.pdbx_strand_id
1 'polypeptide(L)'
;MPQPTIKVISGPTVEIEYAGLHLLTDPTFDPETTYDLGGGASLRKTTGAPVEAESVLPLDAVLLSHDHHPDNLDNKGRELLSQVPLTLTTRDGEKRLGGNAHGLSPWEEYEITSTQGTKVTVTALPALHGPDGDDTEEIIGQVIGFLLTAEGEPTIYISGDNASLKVVEEIAERISDI
;
A
#
# COMPACT_ATOMS: atom_id res chain seq x y z
N MET A 1 -6.84 -8.23 23.00
CA MET A 1 -7.44 -7.48 21.88
C MET A 1 -7.86 -8.48 20.79
N PRO A 2 -8.83 -8.18 19.91
CA PRO A 2 -9.14 -9.09 18.80
C PRO A 2 -7.90 -9.24 17.92
N GLN A 3 -7.67 -10.44 17.40
CA GLN A 3 -6.56 -10.66 16.47
C GLN A 3 -6.77 -9.87 15.17
N PRO A 4 -5.70 -9.45 14.49
CA PRO A 4 -5.80 -8.81 13.18
C PRO A 4 -6.61 -9.66 12.20
N THR A 5 -7.43 -9.02 11.41
CA THR A 5 -8.15 -9.66 10.31
C THR A 5 -7.57 -9.18 8.98
N ILE A 6 -7.21 -10.11 8.12
CA ILE A 6 -6.66 -9.83 6.79
C ILE A 6 -7.55 -10.50 5.76
N LYS A 7 -8.12 -9.70 4.84
CA LYS A 7 -9.01 -10.17 3.78
C LYS A 7 -8.51 -9.68 2.42
N VAL A 8 -8.08 -10.62 1.59
CA VAL A 8 -7.70 -10.34 0.21
C VAL A 8 -8.95 -10.07 -0.62
N ILE A 9 -8.99 -8.92 -1.29
CA ILE A 9 -10.10 -8.53 -2.17
C ILE A 9 -9.73 -8.84 -3.62
N SER A 10 -8.64 -8.24 -4.13
CA SER A 10 -8.23 -8.40 -5.53
C SER A 10 -6.77 -8.02 -5.70
N GLY A 11 -5.95 -8.89 -6.31
CA GLY A 11 -4.54 -8.59 -6.53
C GLY A 11 -3.84 -8.10 -5.26
N PRO A 12 -3.26 -6.87 -5.26
CA PRO A 12 -2.59 -6.29 -4.08
C PRO A 12 -3.56 -5.63 -3.10
N THR A 13 -4.87 -5.60 -3.42
CA THR A 13 -5.89 -4.95 -2.58
C THR A 13 -6.26 -5.86 -1.42
N VAL A 14 -5.86 -5.47 -0.22
CA VAL A 14 -6.12 -6.21 1.02
C VAL A 14 -6.76 -5.29 2.05
N GLU A 15 -7.88 -5.73 2.60
CA GLU A 15 -8.55 -5.11 3.74
C GLU A 15 -7.95 -5.64 5.03
N ILE A 16 -7.54 -4.74 5.94
CA ILE A 16 -6.83 -5.08 7.17
C ILE A 16 -7.51 -4.40 8.35
N GLU A 17 -8.03 -5.20 9.30
CA GLU A 17 -8.41 -4.69 10.62
C GLU A 17 -7.24 -4.94 11.58
N TYR A 18 -6.66 -3.86 12.12
CA TYR A 18 -5.48 -3.91 12.97
C TYR A 18 -5.56 -2.89 14.10
N ALA A 19 -5.49 -3.35 15.34
CA ALA A 19 -5.48 -2.51 16.54
C ALA A 19 -6.62 -1.46 16.61
N GLY A 20 -7.78 -1.79 16.04
CA GLY A 20 -8.95 -0.91 15.96
C GLY A 20 -8.92 0.10 14.81
N LEU A 21 -7.98 -0.05 13.86
CA LEU A 21 -7.98 0.64 12.58
C LEU A 21 -8.53 -0.26 11.48
N HIS A 22 -9.20 0.34 10.50
CA HIS A 22 -9.63 -0.28 9.26
C HIS A 22 -8.81 0.29 8.09
N LEU A 23 -7.93 -0.51 7.54
CA LEU A 23 -6.93 -0.14 6.53
C LEU A 23 -7.18 -0.88 5.22
N LEU A 24 -6.74 -0.28 4.12
CA LEU A 24 -6.77 -0.90 2.79
C LEU A 24 -5.41 -0.72 2.11
N THR A 25 -4.90 -1.78 1.45
CA THR A 25 -3.70 -1.66 0.62
C THR A 25 -4.08 -1.50 -0.85
N ASP A 26 -3.26 -0.78 -1.60
CA ASP A 26 -3.21 -0.74 -3.08
C ASP A 26 -4.57 -0.96 -3.75
N PRO A 27 -5.49 0.04 -3.72
CA PRO A 27 -6.88 -0.15 -4.12
C PRO A 27 -7.04 -0.33 -5.64
N THR A 28 -7.56 -1.51 -6.05
CA THR A 28 -7.81 -1.88 -7.44
C THR A 28 -9.20 -2.48 -7.61
N PHE A 29 -10.17 -1.66 -8.01
CA PHE A 29 -11.60 -2.02 -8.10
C PHE A 29 -12.20 -1.96 -9.52
N ASP A 30 -11.40 -1.60 -10.54
CA ASP A 30 -11.88 -1.60 -11.92
C ASP A 30 -12.39 -3.00 -12.33
N PRO A 31 -13.37 -3.09 -13.22
CA PRO A 31 -13.77 -4.34 -13.86
C PRO A 31 -12.64 -4.88 -14.76
N GLU A 32 -12.86 -6.04 -15.37
CA GLU A 32 -11.96 -6.55 -16.41
C GLU A 32 -11.73 -5.45 -17.46
N THR A 33 -10.44 -5.11 -17.68
CA THR A 33 -10.05 -4.02 -18.60
C THR A 33 -8.61 -4.18 -19.06
N THR A 34 -8.20 -3.35 -20.01
CA THR A 34 -6.81 -3.24 -20.47
C THR A 34 -6.35 -1.80 -20.35
N TYR A 35 -5.25 -1.59 -19.66
CA TYR A 35 -4.60 -0.29 -19.50
C TYR A 35 -3.50 -0.14 -20.55
N ASP A 36 -3.50 0.98 -21.27
CA ASP A 36 -2.40 1.36 -22.17
C ASP A 36 -1.30 2.02 -21.32
N LEU A 37 -0.13 1.41 -21.29
CA LEU A 37 1.05 1.92 -20.56
C LEU A 37 1.96 2.80 -21.41
N GLY A 38 1.56 3.05 -22.68
CA GLY A 38 2.37 3.77 -23.64
C GLY A 38 3.45 2.91 -24.30
N GLY A 39 4.08 3.43 -25.36
CA GLY A 39 5.13 2.71 -26.06
C GLY A 39 4.75 1.36 -26.68
N GLY A 40 3.46 1.06 -26.79
CA GLY A 40 2.94 -0.23 -27.25
C GLY A 40 2.82 -1.30 -26.15
N ALA A 41 3.15 -0.98 -24.92
CA ALA A 41 2.95 -1.84 -23.75
C ALA A 41 1.51 -1.71 -23.22
N SER A 42 0.97 -2.81 -22.71
CA SER A 42 -0.35 -2.80 -22.05
C SER A 42 -0.38 -3.78 -20.89
N LEU A 43 -1.19 -3.45 -19.87
CA LEU A 43 -1.51 -4.33 -18.75
C LEU A 43 -2.98 -4.74 -18.83
N ARG A 44 -3.25 -6.04 -18.75
CA ARG A 44 -4.61 -6.56 -18.77
C ARG A 44 -5.03 -7.04 -17.39
N LYS A 45 -6.04 -6.40 -16.81
CA LYS A 45 -6.79 -6.91 -15.66
C LYS A 45 -7.81 -7.93 -16.16
N THR A 46 -7.60 -9.20 -15.82
CA THR A 46 -8.39 -10.33 -16.35
C THR A 46 -9.65 -10.62 -15.54
N THR A 47 -9.74 -10.07 -14.34
CA THR A 47 -10.90 -10.27 -13.44
C THR A 47 -11.12 -8.99 -12.64
N GLY A 48 -12.34 -8.50 -12.59
CA GLY A 48 -12.73 -7.37 -11.74
C GLY A 48 -12.68 -7.74 -10.26
N ALA A 49 -12.67 -6.74 -9.40
CA ALA A 49 -12.82 -6.96 -7.96
C ALA A 49 -14.19 -7.61 -7.67
N PRO A 50 -14.28 -8.52 -6.68
CA PRO A 50 -15.54 -9.20 -6.34
C PRO A 50 -16.53 -8.30 -5.60
N VAL A 51 -16.11 -7.09 -5.23
CA VAL A 51 -16.92 -6.10 -4.50
C VAL A 51 -16.71 -4.71 -5.09
N GLU A 52 -17.68 -3.81 -4.86
CA GLU A 52 -17.56 -2.41 -5.25
C GLU A 52 -16.64 -1.65 -4.27
N ALA A 53 -15.93 -0.61 -4.76
CA ALA A 53 -14.98 0.16 -3.98
C ALA A 53 -15.60 0.77 -2.71
N GLU A 54 -16.84 1.28 -2.81
CA GLU A 54 -17.55 1.91 -1.70
C GLU A 54 -17.90 0.94 -0.57
N SER A 55 -17.90 -0.37 -0.85
CA SER A 55 -18.25 -1.39 0.16
C SER A 55 -17.19 -1.58 1.25
N VAL A 56 -15.98 -1.10 1.03
CA VAL A 56 -14.90 -1.14 2.04
C VAL A 56 -14.87 0.09 2.95
N LEU A 57 -15.74 1.07 2.70
CA LEU A 57 -15.84 2.27 3.54
C LEU A 57 -16.66 2.00 4.83
N PRO A 58 -16.40 2.72 5.94
CA PRO A 58 -15.33 3.72 6.09
C PRO A 58 -13.96 3.09 6.33
N LEU A 59 -12.91 3.75 5.86
CA LEU A 59 -11.51 3.41 6.11
C LEU A 59 -10.85 4.48 6.99
N ASP A 60 -9.90 4.10 7.83
CA ASP A 60 -9.04 5.03 8.57
C ASP A 60 -7.88 5.51 7.71
N ALA A 61 -7.29 4.63 6.89
CA ALA A 61 -6.25 4.99 5.93
C ALA A 61 -6.15 3.99 4.78
N VAL A 62 -5.57 4.46 3.67
CA VAL A 62 -5.03 3.63 2.58
C VAL A 62 -3.51 3.60 2.67
N LEU A 63 -2.94 2.40 2.55
CA LEU A 63 -1.51 2.15 2.45
C LEU A 63 -1.19 1.85 0.98
N LEU A 64 -0.75 2.86 0.25
CA LEU A 64 -0.52 2.79 -1.18
C LEU A 64 0.97 2.66 -1.47
N SER A 65 1.42 1.48 -1.91
CA SER A 65 2.83 1.20 -2.17
C SER A 65 3.41 2.12 -3.24
N HIS A 66 2.63 2.42 -4.27
CA HIS A 66 2.93 3.39 -5.33
C HIS A 66 1.67 3.68 -6.18
N ASP A 67 1.65 4.82 -6.87
CA ASP A 67 0.45 5.33 -7.55
C ASP A 67 0.49 5.28 -9.08
N HIS A 68 1.63 4.91 -9.65
CA HIS A 68 1.88 5.05 -11.10
C HIS A 68 1.63 3.79 -11.91
N HIS A 69 1.30 2.65 -11.26
CA HIS A 69 0.92 1.42 -11.92
C HIS A 69 -0.57 1.08 -11.67
N PRO A 70 -1.36 0.74 -12.70
CA PRO A 70 -2.79 0.51 -12.57
C PRO A 70 -3.15 -0.81 -11.88
N ASP A 71 -2.20 -1.70 -11.67
CA ASP A 71 -2.36 -2.92 -10.86
C ASP A 71 -2.20 -2.66 -9.35
N ASN A 72 -1.75 -1.46 -8.94
CA ASN A 72 -1.69 -1.02 -7.55
C ASN A 72 -2.65 0.13 -7.25
N LEU A 73 -2.94 0.99 -8.25
CA LEU A 73 -3.93 2.05 -8.13
C LEU A 73 -4.67 2.22 -9.46
N ASP A 74 -5.79 1.55 -9.62
CA ASP A 74 -6.64 1.69 -10.79
C ASP A 74 -7.58 2.92 -10.71
N ASN A 75 -8.45 3.11 -11.72
CA ASN A 75 -9.29 4.31 -11.77
C ASN A 75 -10.27 4.38 -10.60
N LYS A 76 -10.98 3.29 -10.30
CA LYS A 76 -11.92 3.24 -9.15
C LYS A 76 -11.18 3.34 -7.82
N GLY A 77 -9.99 2.76 -7.71
CA GLY A 77 -9.12 2.91 -6.55
C GLY A 77 -8.74 4.37 -6.33
N ARG A 78 -8.38 5.07 -7.40
CA ARG A 78 -8.03 6.50 -7.36
C ARG A 78 -9.24 7.38 -6.95
N GLU A 79 -10.43 7.07 -7.41
CA GLU A 79 -11.66 7.75 -6.99
C GLU A 79 -11.95 7.52 -5.49
N LEU A 80 -11.70 6.30 -4.99
CA LEU A 80 -11.88 5.95 -3.58
C LEU A 80 -10.99 6.81 -2.66
N LEU A 81 -9.74 7.14 -3.07
CA LEU A 81 -8.83 7.92 -2.23
C LEU A 81 -9.43 9.25 -1.77
N SER A 82 -10.30 9.87 -2.56
CA SER A 82 -10.96 11.13 -2.19
C SER A 82 -11.94 11.00 -1.03
N GLN A 83 -12.35 9.78 -0.67
CA GLN A 83 -13.33 9.46 0.37
C GLN A 83 -12.68 8.94 1.66
N VAL A 84 -11.35 8.84 1.68
CA VAL A 84 -10.55 8.34 2.80
C VAL A 84 -9.85 9.51 3.50
N PRO A 85 -9.73 9.54 4.81
CA PRO A 85 -9.10 10.66 5.52
C PRO A 85 -7.58 10.75 5.30
N LEU A 86 -6.92 9.65 4.99
CA LEU A 86 -5.46 9.56 4.87
C LEU A 86 -5.05 8.51 3.84
N THR A 87 -4.09 8.86 2.97
CA THR A 87 -3.39 7.92 2.09
C THR A 87 -1.90 8.03 2.35
N LEU A 88 -1.27 7.00 2.92
CA LEU A 88 0.18 6.92 3.07
C LEU A 88 0.77 6.31 1.80
N THR A 89 1.79 6.96 1.22
CA THR A 89 2.39 6.54 -0.05
C THR A 89 3.83 7.03 -0.17
N THR A 90 4.43 6.93 -1.36
CA THR A 90 5.76 7.46 -1.65
C THR A 90 5.77 9.00 -1.69
N ARG A 91 6.94 9.61 -1.51
CA ARG A 91 7.10 11.08 -1.65
C ARG A 91 6.68 11.59 -3.03
N ASP A 92 6.91 10.81 -4.06
CA ASP A 92 6.49 11.18 -5.41
C ASP A 92 5.00 10.92 -5.65
N GLY A 93 4.44 9.89 -5.02
CA GLY A 93 3.00 9.65 -4.98
C GLY A 93 2.24 10.81 -4.33
N GLU A 94 2.71 11.32 -3.18
CA GLU A 94 2.14 12.51 -2.54
C GLU A 94 2.06 13.71 -3.49
N LYS A 95 3.14 13.99 -4.23
CA LYS A 95 3.19 15.11 -5.18
C LYS A 95 2.20 14.95 -6.33
N ARG A 96 2.03 13.71 -6.83
CA ARG A 96 1.11 13.42 -7.95
C ARG A 96 -0.35 13.39 -7.52
N LEU A 97 -0.64 12.81 -6.36
CA LEU A 97 -2.00 12.65 -5.85
C LEU A 97 -2.54 13.91 -5.19
N GLY A 98 -1.70 14.58 -4.38
CA GLY A 98 -2.13 15.72 -3.58
C GLY A 98 -3.21 15.36 -2.54
N GLY A 99 -4.01 16.33 -2.14
CA GLY A 99 -5.18 16.12 -1.26
C GLY A 99 -4.79 15.52 0.10
N ASN A 100 -5.31 14.34 0.41
CA ASN A 100 -5.09 13.59 1.64
C ASN A 100 -3.90 12.61 1.58
N ALA A 101 -3.13 12.63 0.50
CA ALA A 101 -1.93 11.83 0.38
C ALA A 101 -0.79 12.40 1.23
N HIS A 102 -0.09 11.53 1.95
CA HIS A 102 1.09 11.85 2.74
C HIS A 102 2.22 10.89 2.35
N GLY A 103 3.29 11.47 1.83
CA GLY A 103 4.45 10.72 1.35
C GLY A 103 5.41 10.37 2.46
N LEU A 104 5.93 9.15 2.41
CA LEU A 104 6.95 8.64 3.32
C LEU A 104 8.20 8.23 2.53
N SER A 105 9.35 8.45 3.16
CA SER A 105 10.62 7.87 2.74
C SER A 105 10.84 6.53 3.45
N PRO A 106 11.65 5.61 2.91
CA PRO A 106 12.03 4.39 3.62
C PRO A 106 12.52 4.66 5.05
N TRP A 107 12.00 3.89 6.01
CA TRP A 107 12.26 3.99 7.46
C TRP A 107 11.61 5.20 8.15
N GLU A 108 10.83 5.98 7.44
CA GLU A 108 10.02 7.04 8.04
C GLU A 108 8.75 6.46 8.65
N GLU A 109 8.35 6.99 9.81
CA GLU A 109 7.21 6.52 10.59
C GLU A 109 6.07 7.54 10.55
N TYR A 110 4.85 7.02 10.55
CA TYR A 110 3.62 7.79 10.72
C TYR A 110 2.75 7.14 11.78
N GLU A 111 2.30 7.91 12.79
CA GLU A 111 1.42 7.41 13.84
C GLU A 111 -0.04 7.69 13.50
N ILE A 112 -0.86 6.64 13.49
CA ILE A 112 -2.32 6.74 13.38
C ILE A 112 -2.92 6.35 14.73
N THR A 113 -3.84 7.16 15.25
CA THR A 113 -4.55 6.82 16.49
C THR A 113 -5.95 6.34 16.15
N SER A 114 -6.30 5.12 16.58
CA SER A 114 -7.64 4.56 16.39
C SER A 114 -8.69 5.32 17.21
N THR A 115 -9.96 5.14 16.89
CA THR A 115 -11.08 5.71 17.65
C THR A 115 -11.14 5.20 19.09
N GLN A 116 -10.46 4.10 19.40
CA GLN A 116 -10.33 3.53 20.75
C GLN A 116 -9.11 4.06 21.52
N GLY A 117 -8.32 4.94 20.88
CA GLY A 117 -7.13 5.55 21.48
C GLY A 117 -5.86 4.70 21.33
N THR A 118 -5.91 3.58 20.63
CA THR A 118 -4.71 2.76 20.33
C THR A 118 -3.86 3.45 19.28
N LYS A 119 -2.56 3.52 19.51
CA LYS A 119 -1.59 4.06 18.57
C LYS A 119 -1.03 2.95 17.72
N VAL A 120 -1.10 3.14 16.42
CA VAL A 120 -0.49 2.27 15.40
C VAL A 120 0.61 3.06 14.72
N THR A 121 1.82 2.53 14.75
CA THR A 121 2.93 3.08 13.97
C THR A 121 2.99 2.37 12.61
N VAL A 122 2.93 3.16 11.55
CA VAL A 122 3.14 2.72 10.18
C VAL A 122 4.54 3.17 9.76
N THR A 123 5.46 2.22 9.60
CA THR A 123 6.81 2.50 9.09
C THR A 123 6.87 2.19 7.61
N ALA A 124 7.28 3.15 6.78
CA ALA A 124 7.57 2.90 5.38
C ALA A 124 8.85 2.05 5.27
N LEU A 125 8.79 0.98 4.52
CA LEU A 125 9.93 0.11 4.29
C LEU A 125 10.48 0.27 2.87
N PRO A 126 11.80 0.07 2.67
CA PRO A 126 12.35 0.02 1.32
C PRO A 126 11.69 -1.10 0.51
N ALA A 127 11.48 -0.84 -0.78
CA ALA A 127 11.04 -1.82 -1.75
C ALA A 127 11.70 -1.50 -3.09
N LEU A 128 12.00 -2.54 -3.88
CA LEU A 128 12.57 -2.41 -5.21
C LEU A 128 11.68 -3.20 -6.19
N HIS A 129 10.98 -2.48 -7.07
CA HIS A 129 10.10 -3.07 -8.05
C HIS A 129 10.85 -3.33 -9.36
N GLY A 130 11.57 -4.45 -9.43
CA GLY A 130 12.36 -4.83 -10.60
C GLY A 130 13.64 -5.58 -10.21
N PRO A 131 14.52 -5.84 -11.18
CA PRO A 131 15.79 -6.47 -10.92
C PRO A 131 16.70 -5.59 -10.06
N ASP A 132 17.53 -6.22 -9.23
CA ASP A 132 18.54 -5.50 -8.46
C ASP A 132 19.48 -4.73 -9.40
N GLY A 133 19.52 -3.40 -9.25
CA GLY A 133 20.36 -2.52 -10.05
C GLY A 133 20.24 -1.06 -9.58
N ASP A 134 21.30 -0.30 -9.78
CA ASP A 134 21.36 1.09 -9.29
C ASP A 134 20.35 2.02 -9.99
N ASP A 135 19.92 1.67 -11.22
CA ASP A 135 19.02 2.50 -12.04
C ASP A 135 17.55 2.06 -11.95
N THR A 136 17.22 1.02 -11.19
CA THR A 136 15.86 0.43 -11.18
C THR A 136 14.81 1.43 -10.70
N GLU A 137 15.08 2.17 -9.62
CA GLU A 137 14.14 3.17 -9.11
C GLU A 137 13.97 4.35 -10.08
N GLU A 138 15.04 4.76 -10.77
CA GLU A 138 14.98 5.83 -11.78
C GLU A 138 14.11 5.43 -12.98
N ILE A 139 14.15 4.16 -13.37
CA ILE A 139 13.42 3.63 -14.54
C ILE A 139 11.96 3.29 -14.19
N ILE A 140 11.75 2.63 -13.05
CA ILE A 140 10.45 2.04 -12.67
C ILE A 140 9.67 2.94 -11.70
N GLY A 141 10.37 3.82 -10.96
CA GLY A 141 9.79 4.72 -9.98
C GLY A 141 9.86 4.21 -8.53
N GLN A 142 9.54 5.10 -7.60
CA GLN A 142 9.57 4.81 -6.17
C GLN A 142 8.44 3.86 -5.78
N VAL A 143 8.79 2.84 -5.01
CA VAL A 143 7.87 1.92 -4.34
C VAL A 143 8.27 1.80 -2.88
N ILE A 144 7.31 1.65 -1.99
CA ILE A 144 7.53 1.36 -0.57
C ILE A 144 6.69 0.17 -0.12
N GLY A 145 7.21 -0.55 0.86
CA GLY A 145 6.43 -1.44 1.70
C GLY A 145 6.00 -0.75 2.98
N PHE A 146 5.29 -1.47 3.84
CA PHE A 146 4.84 -0.95 5.14
C PHE A 146 5.04 -1.98 6.25
N LEU A 147 5.36 -1.49 7.44
CA LEU A 147 5.33 -2.25 8.68
C LEU A 147 4.29 -1.63 9.60
N LEU A 148 3.38 -2.44 10.11
CA LEU A 148 2.42 -2.04 11.12
C LEU A 148 2.85 -2.59 12.48
N THR A 149 2.95 -1.70 13.46
CA THR A 149 3.24 -2.07 14.84
C THR A 149 2.30 -1.36 15.82
N ALA A 150 1.83 -2.10 16.82
CA ALA A 150 1.04 -1.55 17.92
C ALA A 150 1.30 -2.35 19.19
N GLU A 151 1.13 -1.73 20.38
CA GLU A 151 1.38 -2.39 21.66
C GLU A 151 0.46 -3.60 21.86
N GLY A 152 1.06 -4.77 22.04
CA GLY A 152 0.35 -6.03 22.27
C GLY A 152 -0.28 -6.67 21.05
N GLU A 153 -0.01 -6.16 19.86
CA GLU A 153 -0.44 -6.73 18.58
C GLU A 153 0.74 -7.36 17.82
N PRO A 154 0.50 -8.37 16.98
CA PRO A 154 1.56 -8.90 16.12
C PRO A 154 1.97 -7.86 15.07
N THR A 155 3.24 -7.85 14.70
CA THR A 155 3.75 -7.04 13.60
C THR A 155 3.23 -7.54 12.27
N ILE A 156 2.83 -6.64 11.37
CA ILE A 156 2.42 -6.97 9.99
C ILE A 156 3.39 -6.30 9.01
N TYR A 157 3.98 -7.11 8.14
CA TYR A 157 4.80 -6.65 7.02
C TYR A 157 4.00 -6.73 5.71
N ILE A 158 3.98 -5.64 4.98
CA ILE A 158 3.36 -5.49 3.66
C ILE A 158 4.49 -5.12 2.70
N SER A 159 4.83 -6.04 1.78
CA SER A 159 6.00 -5.87 0.91
C SER A 159 5.85 -4.78 -0.16
N GLY A 160 4.61 -4.40 -0.50
CA GLY A 160 4.36 -3.74 -1.78
C GLY A 160 4.88 -4.63 -2.92
N ASP A 161 5.21 -4.03 -4.06
CA ASP A 161 5.76 -4.75 -5.22
C ASP A 161 7.28 -4.95 -5.13
N ASN A 162 7.77 -5.33 -3.93
CA ASN A 162 9.18 -5.61 -3.77
C ASN A 162 9.58 -6.92 -4.47
N ALA A 163 10.54 -6.84 -5.39
CA ALA A 163 11.09 -7.98 -6.13
C ALA A 163 12.52 -8.36 -5.69
N SER A 164 13.11 -7.66 -4.71
CA SER A 164 14.48 -7.86 -4.26
C SER A 164 14.56 -8.64 -2.94
N LEU A 165 15.23 -9.80 -2.96
CA LEU A 165 15.57 -10.53 -1.73
C LEU A 165 16.56 -9.77 -0.86
N LYS A 166 17.48 -9.03 -1.46
CA LYS A 166 18.46 -8.21 -0.74
C LYS A 166 17.77 -7.16 0.14
N VAL A 167 16.71 -6.54 -0.38
CA VAL A 167 15.90 -5.59 0.39
C VAL A 167 15.20 -6.30 1.56
N VAL A 168 14.65 -7.49 1.35
CA VAL A 168 14.03 -8.27 2.43
C VAL A 168 15.06 -8.66 3.50
N GLU A 169 16.27 -9.06 3.12
CA GLU A 169 17.37 -9.37 4.05
C GLU A 169 17.75 -8.12 4.87
N GLU A 170 17.87 -6.95 4.24
CA GLU A 170 18.14 -5.68 4.94
C GLU A 170 17.04 -5.34 5.96
N ILE A 171 15.76 -5.54 5.58
CA ILE A 171 14.62 -5.34 6.49
C ILE A 171 14.72 -6.30 7.68
N ALA A 172 14.97 -7.59 7.43
CA ALA A 172 15.05 -8.61 8.46
C ALA A 172 16.24 -8.41 9.44
N GLU A 173 17.35 -7.83 8.97
CA GLU A 173 18.47 -7.45 9.84
C GLU A 173 18.13 -6.33 10.83
N ARG A 174 17.21 -5.43 10.45
CA ARG A 174 16.79 -4.30 11.30
C ARG A 174 15.62 -4.62 12.20
N ILE A 175 14.75 -5.52 11.77
CA ILE A 175 13.50 -5.85 12.47
C ILE A 175 13.54 -7.31 12.89
N SER A 176 13.70 -7.56 14.19
CA SER A 176 13.91 -8.90 14.74
C SER A 176 12.62 -9.70 14.97
N ASP A 177 11.43 -9.06 14.82
CA ASP A 177 10.11 -9.65 15.14
C ASP A 177 9.11 -9.34 14.01
N ILE A 178 9.27 -10.04 12.88
CA ILE A 178 8.28 -10.06 11.79
C ILE A 178 7.72 -11.47 11.67
#